data_764c9a4b18bbc6bd660b8581653220e8
#
_entry.id   764c9a4b18bbc6bd660b8581653220e8
#
_cell.length_a   1.000
_cell.length_b   1.000
_cell.length_c   1.000
_cell.angle_alpha   90.00
_cell.angle_beta   90.00
_cell.angle_gamma   90.00
#
_symmetry.space_group_name_H-M   'P 1'
#
loop_
_entity.id
_entity.type
_entity.pdbx_description
1 polymer ?
#
loop_
_entity_poly.entity_id
_entity_poly.type
_entity_poly.pdbx_seq_one_letter_code
_entity_poly.pdbx_strand_id
1 'polypeptide(L)'
;MSNRGGIVNEHPLCLTDEDLAYIKTFLIVHSSNNGHFDKELPKVKAAGVPISYDFSGHWNEDYYFDEVAPYVDFAFTSCGNAPEEEIHAAIMRFAEKGCRIVVATRGGKGSLIYDGTRLCPYVPKLVDAVDTLGAGDSFATAFLLSLLKKESIEEAMKAGADFAAKICMVHGAFGHGISFKE
;
A
#
# COMPACT_ATOMS: atom_id res chain seq x y z
N MET A 1 1.46 -4.77 19.54
CA MET A 1 -0.03 -4.76 19.67
C MET A 1 -0.56 -5.83 18.74
N SER A 2 -1.34 -6.79 19.26
CA SER A 2 -1.99 -7.77 18.39
C SER A 2 -3.19 -7.09 17.73
N ASN A 3 -3.17 -6.99 16.40
CA ASN A 3 -4.33 -6.55 15.64
C ASN A 3 -5.38 -7.68 15.72
N ARG A 4 -6.35 -7.53 16.60
CA ARG A 4 -7.52 -8.40 16.62
C ARG A 4 -8.54 -7.74 15.70
N GLY A 5 -8.72 -8.27 14.50
CA GLY A 5 -9.58 -7.72 13.45
C GLY A 5 -11.06 -7.49 13.82
N GLY A 6 -11.40 -7.63 15.11
CA GLY A 6 -12.72 -7.36 15.63
C GLY A 6 -13.80 -8.17 14.92
N ILE A 7 -14.95 -7.54 14.72
CA ILE A 7 -16.14 -8.17 14.10
C ILE A 7 -15.91 -8.63 12.66
N VAL A 8 -14.94 -8.04 11.95
CA VAL A 8 -14.66 -8.38 10.54
C VAL A 8 -14.10 -9.79 10.38
N ASN A 9 -13.45 -10.33 11.44
CA ASN A 9 -13.00 -11.74 11.43
C ASN A 9 -14.15 -12.73 11.51
N GLU A 10 -15.22 -12.37 12.22
CA GLU A 10 -16.39 -13.23 12.40
C GLU A 10 -17.39 -13.04 11.27
N HIS A 11 -17.47 -11.81 10.75
CA HIS A 11 -18.39 -11.41 9.69
C HIS A 11 -17.60 -10.68 8.59
N PRO A 12 -16.85 -11.40 7.74
CA PRO A 12 -16.09 -10.81 6.65
C PRO A 12 -17.04 -10.09 5.69
N LEU A 13 -16.56 -8.99 5.11
CA LEU A 13 -17.28 -8.27 4.08
C LEU A 13 -17.54 -9.21 2.89
N CYS A 14 -18.76 -9.17 2.37
CA CYS A 14 -19.17 -9.91 1.19
C CYS A 14 -19.87 -8.93 0.24
N LEU A 15 -19.26 -8.64 -0.91
CA LEU A 15 -19.78 -7.70 -1.88
C LEU A 15 -21.00 -8.28 -2.62
N THR A 16 -22.05 -7.47 -2.67
CA THR A 16 -23.24 -7.69 -3.50
C THR A 16 -23.07 -7.06 -4.90
N ASP A 17 -23.99 -7.34 -5.81
CA ASP A 17 -24.00 -6.70 -7.14
C ASP A 17 -24.22 -5.17 -7.03
N GLU A 18 -24.96 -4.71 -6.03
CA GLU A 18 -25.18 -3.29 -5.77
C GLU A 18 -23.88 -2.62 -5.29
N ASP A 19 -23.13 -3.28 -4.39
CA ASP A 19 -21.82 -2.81 -3.95
C ASP A 19 -20.84 -2.73 -5.13
N LEU A 20 -20.82 -3.72 -6.01
CA LEU A 20 -19.99 -3.71 -7.20
C LEU A 20 -20.38 -2.61 -8.19
N ALA A 21 -21.69 -2.34 -8.35
CA ALA A 21 -22.15 -1.21 -9.15
C ALA A 21 -21.69 0.12 -8.56
N TYR A 22 -21.72 0.27 -7.25
CA TYR A 22 -21.20 1.45 -6.56
C TYR A 22 -19.67 1.56 -6.69
N ILE A 23 -18.94 0.48 -6.50
CA ILE A 23 -17.47 0.42 -6.65
C ILE A 23 -17.04 0.90 -8.05
N LYS A 24 -17.77 0.56 -9.10
CA LYS A 24 -17.49 1.00 -10.48
C LYS A 24 -17.54 2.52 -10.68
N THR A 25 -18.10 3.28 -9.74
CA THR A 25 -18.10 4.75 -9.80
C THR A 25 -16.77 5.38 -9.33
N PHE A 26 -15.87 4.58 -8.76
CA PHE A 26 -14.57 5.04 -8.26
C PHE A 26 -13.43 4.75 -9.23
N LEU A 27 -12.37 5.54 -9.15
CA LEU A 27 -11.19 5.40 -9.99
C LEU A 27 -10.26 4.27 -9.54
N ILE A 28 -10.31 3.90 -8.26
CA ILE A 28 -9.47 2.91 -7.64
C ILE A 28 -10.10 2.40 -6.35
N VAL A 29 -9.88 1.13 -6.03
CA VAL A 29 -10.15 0.53 -4.71
C VAL A 29 -8.84 0.34 -3.99
N HIS A 30 -8.77 0.70 -2.71
CA HIS A 30 -7.62 0.44 -1.86
C HIS A 30 -8.00 -0.51 -0.72
N SER A 31 -7.18 -1.52 -0.47
CA SER A 31 -7.28 -2.43 0.67
C SER A 31 -5.90 -2.76 1.24
N SER A 32 -5.86 -3.57 2.28
CA SER A 32 -4.62 -4.00 2.91
C SER A 32 -4.76 -5.39 3.53
N ASN A 33 -3.65 -5.98 3.92
CA ASN A 33 -3.60 -7.24 4.67
C ASN A 33 -4.45 -7.23 5.96
N ASN A 34 -4.69 -6.05 6.53
CA ASN A 34 -5.53 -5.85 7.71
C ASN A 34 -7.01 -5.61 7.37
N GLY A 35 -7.35 -5.49 6.09
CA GLY A 35 -8.71 -5.18 5.64
C GLY A 35 -9.66 -6.39 5.63
N HIS A 36 -9.13 -7.61 5.74
CA HIS A 36 -9.90 -8.87 5.63
C HIS A 36 -10.79 -8.93 4.37
N PHE A 37 -10.28 -8.35 3.27
CA PHE A 37 -11.01 -8.12 2.03
C PHE A 37 -10.51 -9.00 0.87
N ASP A 38 -9.50 -9.83 1.09
CA ASP A 38 -8.76 -10.57 0.06
C ASP A 38 -9.68 -11.43 -0.82
N LYS A 39 -10.70 -12.07 -0.23
CA LYS A 39 -11.65 -12.92 -0.94
C LYS A 39 -12.59 -12.17 -1.89
N GLU A 40 -12.69 -10.86 -1.75
CA GLU A 40 -13.53 -9.99 -2.58
C GLU A 40 -12.75 -9.35 -3.73
N LEU A 41 -11.42 -9.40 -3.70
CA LEU A 41 -10.56 -8.83 -4.76
C LEU A 41 -10.87 -9.39 -6.15
N PRO A 42 -11.14 -10.72 -6.34
CA PRO A 42 -11.53 -11.25 -7.64
C PRO A 42 -12.78 -10.56 -8.21
N LYS A 43 -13.79 -10.26 -7.38
CA LYS A 43 -15.02 -9.60 -7.80
C LYS A 43 -14.74 -8.16 -8.24
N VAL A 44 -13.93 -7.42 -7.48
CA VAL A 44 -13.53 -6.05 -7.83
C VAL A 44 -12.72 -6.03 -9.12
N LYS A 45 -11.78 -6.98 -9.29
CA LYS A 45 -10.99 -7.11 -10.52
C LYS A 45 -11.89 -7.40 -11.74
N ALA A 46 -12.85 -8.31 -11.59
CA ALA A 46 -13.83 -8.63 -12.63
C ALA A 46 -14.75 -7.43 -12.95
N ALA A 47 -14.98 -6.55 -11.99
CA ALA A 47 -15.73 -5.30 -12.20
C ALA A 47 -14.94 -4.25 -13.00
N GLY A 48 -13.63 -4.46 -13.23
CA GLY A 48 -12.76 -3.61 -14.03
C GLY A 48 -12.24 -2.37 -13.31
N VAL A 49 -12.34 -2.31 -11.98
CA VAL A 49 -11.81 -1.19 -11.19
C VAL A 49 -10.37 -1.53 -10.75
N PRO A 50 -9.40 -0.64 -10.96
CA PRO A 50 -8.03 -0.83 -10.51
C PRO A 50 -7.95 -1.04 -8.99
N ILE A 51 -7.07 -1.94 -8.56
CA ILE A 51 -6.90 -2.30 -7.15
C ILE A 51 -5.50 -1.89 -6.68
N SER A 52 -5.46 -1.13 -5.60
CA SER A 52 -4.28 -0.87 -4.80
C SER A 52 -4.32 -1.71 -3.52
N TYR A 53 -3.20 -2.29 -3.13
CA TYR A 53 -3.13 -3.12 -1.93
C TYR A 53 -1.85 -2.86 -1.13
N ASP A 54 -1.99 -2.66 0.18
CA ASP A 54 -0.86 -2.59 1.10
C ASP A 54 -0.62 -3.96 1.75
N PHE A 55 0.45 -4.60 1.33
CA PHE A 55 0.93 -5.87 1.88
C PHE A 55 1.68 -5.69 3.20
N SER A 56 1.95 -4.44 3.61
CA SER A 56 2.71 -4.12 4.83
C SER A 56 4.04 -4.89 4.90
N GLY A 57 4.31 -5.57 6.01
CA GLY A 57 5.52 -6.40 6.20
C GLY A 57 5.42 -7.83 5.66
N HIS A 58 4.31 -8.21 5.01
CA HIS A 58 4.05 -9.58 4.52
C HIS A 58 4.51 -9.82 3.06
N TRP A 59 5.43 -9.00 2.60
CA TRP A 59 5.92 -8.95 1.22
C TRP A 59 6.66 -10.20 0.73
N ASN A 60 7.01 -11.13 1.61
CA ASN A 60 7.72 -12.38 1.29
C ASN A 60 6.89 -13.64 1.58
N GLU A 61 5.60 -13.52 1.87
CA GLU A 61 4.72 -14.63 2.15
C GLU A 61 4.03 -15.16 0.89
N ASP A 62 4.12 -16.47 0.64
CA ASP A 62 3.58 -17.11 -0.56
C ASP A 62 2.07 -16.90 -0.73
N TYR A 63 1.31 -16.87 0.37
CA TYR A 63 -0.12 -16.57 0.34
C TYR A 63 -0.43 -15.27 -0.44
N TYR A 64 0.30 -14.20 -0.13
CA TYR A 64 0.04 -12.91 -0.78
C TYR A 64 0.44 -12.90 -2.24
N PHE A 65 1.50 -13.62 -2.62
CA PHE A 65 1.87 -13.76 -4.02
C PHE A 65 0.87 -14.58 -4.82
N ASP A 66 0.34 -15.65 -4.25
CA ASP A 66 -0.49 -16.60 -4.99
C ASP A 66 -1.97 -16.25 -4.97
N GLU A 67 -2.47 -15.73 -3.85
CA GLU A 67 -3.92 -15.52 -3.63
C GLU A 67 -4.34 -14.04 -3.75
N VAL A 68 -3.42 -13.08 -3.58
CA VAL A 68 -3.76 -11.65 -3.54
C VAL A 68 -3.18 -10.89 -4.72
N ALA A 69 -1.88 -11.00 -4.96
CA ALA A 69 -1.17 -10.24 -5.98
C ALA A 69 -1.76 -10.35 -7.41
N PRO A 70 -2.34 -11.49 -7.86
CA PRO A 70 -2.94 -11.59 -9.18
C PRO A 70 -4.09 -10.61 -9.46
N TYR A 71 -4.69 -10.07 -8.41
CA TYR A 71 -5.79 -9.12 -8.52
C TYR A 71 -5.36 -7.67 -8.37
N VAL A 72 -4.12 -7.43 -7.94
CA VAL A 72 -3.61 -6.10 -7.56
C VAL A 72 -2.91 -5.42 -8.74
N ASP A 73 -3.22 -4.14 -8.97
CA ASP A 73 -2.56 -3.29 -9.97
C ASP A 73 -1.41 -2.48 -9.35
N PHE A 74 -1.58 -2.01 -8.10
CA PHE A 74 -0.63 -1.17 -7.37
C PHE A 74 -0.32 -1.81 -6.02
N ALA A 75 0.86 -2.41 -5.91
CA ALA A 75 1.31 -3.08 -4.69
C ALA A 75 2.19 -2.15 -3.84
N PHE A 76 1.87 -2.04 -2.55
CA PHE A 76 2.70 -1.34 -1.57
C PHE A 76 3.22 -2.34 -0.54
N THR A 77 4.51 -2.25 -0.20
CA THR A 77 5.15 -3.12 0.78
C THR A 77 6.07 -2.33 1.70
N SER A 78 6.22 -2.79 2.94
CA SER A 78 7.12 -2.22 3.93
C SER A 78 8.25 -3.20 4.21
N CYS A 79 9.41 -3.00 3.56
CA CYS A 79 10.54 -3.94 3.59
C CYS A 79 11.56 -3.62 4.69
N GLY A 80 11.46 -2.47 5.35
CA GLY A 80 12.31 -2.10 6.47
C GLY A 80 13.81 -2.24 6.18
N ASN A 81 14.47 -3.13 6.92
CA ASN A 81 15.89 -3.41 6.80
C ASN A 81 16.23 -4.67 6.00
N ALA A 82 15.28 -5.22 5.27
CA ALA A 82 15.53 -6.39 4.43
C ALA A 82 16.70 -6.17 3.45
N PRO A 83 17.44 -7.23 3.09
CA PRO A 83 18.47 -7.17 2.07
C PRO A 83 17.91 -6.68 0.74
N GLU A 84 18.67 -5.89 0.00
CA GLU A 84 18.20 -5.30 -1.26
C GLU A 84 17.89 -6.36 -2.30
N GLU A 85 18.66 -7.45 -2.34
CA GLU A 85 18.44 -8.57 -3.24
C GLU A 85 17.09 -9.26 -3.00
N GLU A 86 16.68 -9.42 -1.73
CA GLU A 86 15.38 -9.99 -1.37
C GLU A 86 14.24 -9.06 -1.77
N ILE A 87 14.42 -7.73 -1.58
CA ILE A 87 13.44 -6.72 -2.00
C ILE A 87 13.27 -6.75 -3.52
N HIS A 88 14.37 -6.80 -4.27
CA HIS A 88 14.34 -6.92 -5.73
C HIS A 88 13.59 -8.17 -6.17
N ALA A 89 13.92 -9.32 -5.58
CA ALA A 89 13.25 -10.58 -5.90
C ALA A 89 11.75 -10.52 -5.64
N ALA A 90 11.34 -9.95 -4.50
CA ALA A 90 9.93 -9.79 -4.16
C ALA A 90 9.19 -8.84 -5.13
N ILE A 91 9.79 -7.70 -5.47
CA ILE A 91 9.22 -6.77 -6.45
C ILE A 91 8.98 -7.47 -7.79
N MET A 92 9.97 -8.20 -8.28
CA MET A 92 9.84 -8.93 -9.56
C MET A 92 8.76 -10.01 -9.48
N ARG A 93 8.66 -10.72 -8.36
CA ARG A 93 7.61 -11.71 -8.13
C ARG A 93 6.20 -11.08 -8.15
N PHE A 94 6.00 -9.91 -7.54
CA PHE A 94 4.74 -9.15 -7.65
C PHE A 94 4.45 -8.74 -9.09
N ALA A 95 5.46 -8.26 -9.82
CA ALA A 95 5.31 -7.87 -11.23
C ALA A 95 4.92 -9.06 -12.12
N GLU A 96 5.51 -10.24 -11.91
CA GLU A 96 5.17 -11.49 -12.59
C GLU A 96 3.71 -11.93 -12.32
N LYS A 97 3.17 -11.63 -11.15
CA LYS A 97 1.77 -11.88 -10.81
C LYS A 97 0.79 -10.86 -11.43
N GLY A 98 1.29 -9.82 -12.08
CA GLY A 98 0.50 -8.84 -12.82
C GLY A 98 0.39 -7.47 -12.16
N CYS A 99 1.08 -7.21 -11.04
CA CYS A 99 1.14 -5.88 -10.45
C CYS A 99 1.87 -4.93 -11.41
N ARG A 100 1.21 -3.86 -11.82
CA ARG A 100 1.76 -2.89 -12.77
C ARG A 100 2.77 -1.95 -12.15
N ILE A 101 2.56 -1.60 -10.90
CA ILE A 101 3.46 -0.78 -10.09
C ILE A 101 3.64 -1.47 -8.74
N VAL A 102 4.89 -1.61 -8.32
CA VAL A 102 5.25 -2.19 -7.02
C VAL A 102 6.15 -1.21 -6.27
N VAL A 103 5.73 -0.81 -5.08
CA VAL A 103 6.44 0.14 -4.23
C VAL A 103 6.93 -0.58 -2.98
N ALA A 104 8.23 -0.69 -2.80
CA ALA A 104 8.87 -1.23 -1.60
C ALA A 104 9.46 -0.08 -0.78
N THR A 105 8.83 0.26 0.35
CA THR A 105 9.29 1.31 1.24
C THR A 105 10.28 0.76 2.27
N ARG A 106 11.28 1.59 2.65
CA ARG A 106 12.34 1.26 3.59
C ARG A 106 12.52 2.35 4.65
N GLY A 107 11.44 3.05 4.97
CA GLY A 107 11.45 4.19 5.88
C GLY A 107 12.43 5.27 5.42
N GLY A 108 13.26 5.80 6.31
CA GLY A 108 14.27 6.81 5.99
C GLY A 108 15.33 6.38 4.96
N LYS A 109 15.45 5.09 4.66
CA LYS A 109 16.34 4.58 3.60
C LYS A 109 15.74 4.77 2.20
N GLY A 110 14.51 5.25 2.10
CA GLY A 110 13.83 5.51 0.85
C GLY A 110 12.94 4.37 0.37
N SER A 111 12.79 4.26 -0.92
CA SER A 111 11.95 3.26 -1.56
C SER A 111 12.56 2.78 -2.88
N LEU A 112 12.15 1.58 -3.29
CA LEU A 112 12.45 1.02 -4.59
C LEU A 112 11.11 0.76 -5.29
N ILE A 113 10.95 1.26 -6.50
CA ILE A 113 9.70 1.20 -7.25
C ILE A 113 9.92 0.52 -8.59
N TYR A 114 9.08 -0.47 -8.90
CA TYR A 114 8.93 -0.97 -10.26
C TYR A 114 7.80 -0.18 -10.94
N ASP A 115 8.11 0.47 -12.05
CA ASP A 115 7.19 1.37 -12.78
C ASP A 115 6.44 0.67 -13.93
N GLY A 116 6.55 -0.66 -14.00
CA GLY A 116 6.05 -1.47 -15.11
C GLY A 116 7.12 -1.81 -16.15
N THR A 117 8.28 -1.16 -16.12
CA THR A 117 9.39 -1.36 -17.07
C THR A 117 10.75 -1.50 -16.40
N ARG A 118 11.01 -0.73 -15.36
CA ARG A 118 12.31 -0.67 -14.67
C ARG A 118 12.15 -0.44 -13.17
N LEU A 119 13.25 -0.67 -12.46
CA LEU A 119 13.37 -0.33 -11.04
C LEU A 119 13.91 1.10 -10.88
N CYS A 120 13.20 1.90 -10.09
CA CYS A 120 13.50 3.29 -9.81
C CYS A 120 13.75 3.47 -8.31
N PRO A 121 14.98 3.66 -7.86
CA PRO A 121 15.26 3.99 -6.46
C PRO A 121 14.88 5.44 -6.17
N TYR A 122 14.39 5.69 -4.95
CA TYR A 122 14.11 7.03 -4.46
C TYR A 122 14.59 7.20 -3.03
N VAL A 123 15.30 8.30 -2.77
CA VAL A 123 15.79 8.67 -1.44
C VAL A 123 15.05 9.92 -0.98
N PRO A 124 14.28 9.84 0.12
CA PRO A 124 13.53 10.99 0.62
C PRO A 124 14.43 11.98 1.34
N LYS A 125 13.94 13.20 1.49
CA LYS A 125 14.52 14.15 2.44
C LYS A 125 14.17 13.67 3.86
N LEU A 126 15.20 13.43 4.68
CA LEU A 126 15.02 13.00 6.05
C LEU A 126 14.45 14.14 6.92
N VAL A 127 13.62 13.76 7.88
CA VAL A 127 13.04 14.64 8.91
C VAL A 127 13.28 14.03 10.29
N ASP A 128 13.27 14.86 11.34
CA ASP A 128 13.30 14.40 12.73
C ASP A 128 11.90 13.87 13.08
N ALA A 129 11.72 12.56 12.88
CA ALA A 129 10.42 11.92 13.07
C ALA A 129 10.05 11.89 14.57
N VAL A 130 8.82 12.36 14.87
CA VAL A 130 8.20 12.30 16.19
C VAL A 130 7.44 10.99 16.34
N ASP A 131 6.70 10.59 15.30
CA ASP A 131 5.91 9.36 15.24
C ASP A 131 5.81 8.91 13.78
N THR A 132 5.90 7.61 13.52
CA THR A 132 5.82 7.06 12.17
C THR A 132 4.48 6.41 11.84
N LEU A 133 3.53 6.48 12.77
CA LEU A 133 2.18 5.93 12.56
C LEU A 133 1.47 6.64 11.40
N GLY A 134 0.98 5.86 10.42
CA GLY A 134 0.30 6.39 9.25
C GLY A 134 1.23 6.91 8.13
N ALA A 135 2.56 6.81 8.29
CA ALA A 135 3.49 7.24 7.25
C ALA A 135 3.34 6.43 5.95
N GLY A 136 3.14 5.11 6.04
CA GLY A 136 2.90 4.23 4.90
C GLY A 136 1.61 4.58 4.17
N ASP A 137 0.50 4.73 4.91
CA ASP A 137 -0.80 5.11 4.37
C ASP A 137 -0.76 6.47 3.67
N SER A 138 -0.04 7.43 4.27
CA SER A 138 0.16 8.77 3.73
C SER A 138 0.96 8.74 2.43
N PHE A 139 2.04 7.94 2.41
CA PHE A 139 2.83 7.73 1.20
C PHE A 139 1.96 7.16 0.09
N ALA A 140 1.28 6.03 0.34
CA ALA A 140 0.44 5.36 -0.64
C ALA A 140 -0.67 6.28 -1.17
N THR A 141 -1.33 7.03 -0.29
CA THR A 141 -2.39 7.98 -0.66
C THR A 141 -1.87 9.07 -1.61
N ALA A 142 -0.79 9.78 -1.23
CA ALA A 142 -0.28 10.86 -2.06
C ALA A 142 0.32 10.36 -3.37
N PHE A 143 0.99 9.20 -3.35
CA PHE A 143 1.50 8.52 -4.54
C PHE A 143 0.38 8.19 -5.53
N LEU A 144 -0.69 7.53 -5.07
CA LEU A 144 -1.83 7.15 -5.91
C LEU A 144 -2.56 8.37 -6.45
N LEU A 145 -2.77 9.42 -5.64
CA LEU A 145 -3.40 10.66 -6.09
C LEU A 145 -2.59 11.36 -7.19
N SER A 146 -1.26 11.33 -7.10
CA SER A 146 -0.36 11.86 -8.14
C SER A 146 -0.52 11.07 -9.45
N LEU A 147 -0.52 9.73 -9.38
CA LEU A 147 -0.74 8.88 -10.56
C LEU A 147 -2.12 9.10 -11.19
N LEU A 148 -3.17 9.27 -10.39
CA LEU A 148 -4.52 9.54 -10.90
C LEU A 148 -4.60 10.90 -11.61
N LYS A 149 -3.73 11.85 -11.26
CA LYS A 149 -3.55 13.13 -11.98
C LYS A 149 -2.68 13.00 -13.22
N LYS A 150 -2.17 11.80 -13.53
CA LYS A 150 -1.27 11.50 -14.66
C LYS A 150 0.10 12.18 -14.55
N GLU A 151 0.54 12.44 -13.32
CA GLU A 151 1.89 12.89 -13.05
C GLU A 151 2.89 11.73 -13.24
N SER A 152 4.18 12.04 -13.39
CA SER A 152 5.23 11.03 -13.55
C SER A 152 5.44 10.19 -12.29
N ILE A 153 6.09 9.03 -12.42
CA ILE A 153 6.46 8.19 -11.28
C ILE A 153 7.35 8.96 -10.29
N GLU A 154 8.28 9.76 -10.79
CA GLU A 154 9.18 10.60 -9.98
C GLU A 154 8.39 11.62 -9.15
N GLU A 155 7.39 12.27 -9.75
CA GLU A 155 6.51 13.22 -9.04
C GLU A 155 5.65 12.49 -8.01
N ALA A 156 5.11 11.32 -8.36
CA ALA A 156 4.34 10.48 -7.43
C ALA A 156 5.18 10.03 -6.22
N MET A 157 6.43 9.60 -6.46
CA MET A 157 7.38 9.23 -5.40
C MET A 157 7.65 10.40 -4.46
N LYS A 158 7.90 11.57 -5.05
CA LYS A 158 8.12 12.80 -4.29
C LYS A 158 6.90 13.18 -3.47
N ALA A 159 5.71 13.16 -4.06
CA ALA A 159 4.46 13.48 -3.37
C ALA A 159 4.22 12.54 -2.18
N GLY A 160 4.40 11.23 -2.38
CA GLY A 160 4.29 10.21 -1.34
C GLY A 160 5.27 10.46 -0.19
N ALA A 161 6.55 10.66 -0.51
CA ALA A 161 7.61 10.89 0.47
C ALA A 161 7.42 12.20 1.25
N ASP A 162 7.06 13.28 0.57
CA ASP A 162 6.82 14.58 1.20
C ASP A 162 5.61 14.53 2.16
N PHE A 163 4.57 13.80 1.81
CA PHE A 163 3.40 13.66 2.68
C PHE A 163 3.69 12.76 3.87
N ALA A 164 4.35 11.63 3.67
CA ALA A 164 4.81 10.76 4.74
C ALA A 164 5.70 11.51 5.75
N ALA A 165 6.65 12.32 5.25
CA ALA A 165 7.52 13.12 6.09
C ALA A 165 6.73 14.12 6.97
N LYS A 166 5.70 14.77 6.43
CA LYS A 166 4.82 15.68 7.20
C LYS A 166 4.10 14.94 8.33
N ILE A 167 3.58 13.75 8.05
CA ILE A 167 2.88 12.94 9.05
C ILE A 167 3.83 12.45 10.14
N CYS A 168 5.07 12.11 9.79
CA CYS A 168 6.08 11.74 10.79
C CYS A 168 6.44 12.87 11.79
N MET A 169 6.13 14.12 11.51
CA MET A 169 6.43 15.26 12.41
C MET A 169 5.34 15.55 13.45
N VAL A 170 4.27 14.77 13.47
CA VAL A 170 3.15 14.95 14.43
C VAL A 170 2.88 13.67 15.21
N HIS A 171 2.36 13.78 16.44
CA HIS A 171 1.99 12.62 17.24
C HIS A 171 0.66 12.00 16.77
N GLY A 172 0.62 10.68 16.77
CA GLY A 172 -0.53 9.92 16.31
C GLY A 172 -0.75 10.06 14.81
N ALA A 173 -1.46 9.15 14.19
CA ALA A 173 -1.77 9.26 12.78
C ALA A 173 -2.50 10.59 12.51
N PHE A 174 -1.93 11.40 11.62
CA PHE A 174 -2.49 12.70 11.20
C PHE A 174 -2.65 13.74 12.30
N GLY A 175 -1.90 13.68 13.40
CA GLY A 175 -1.95 14.65 14.50
C GLY A 175 -3.15 14.49 15.44
N HIS A 176 -3.86 13.38 15.40
CA HIS A 176 -5.03 13.07 16.22
C HIS A 176 -4.78 12.02 17.31
N GLY A 177 -3.52 11.90 17.76
CA GLY A 177 -3.15 11.00 18.85
C GLY A 177 -3.88 11.34 20.15
N ILE A 178 -4.39 10.32 20.85
CA ILE A 178 -4.94 10.43 22.19
C ILE A 178 -4.07 9.64 23.18
N SER A 179 -3.92 10.15 24.40
CA SER A 179 -3.24 9.42 25.47
C SER A 179 -4.09 8.22 25.87
N PHE A 180 -3.49 7.03 25.78
CA PHE A 180 -4.11 5.84 26.34
C PHE A 180 -3.89 5.86 27.84
N LYS A 181 -4.96 5.91 28.63
CA LYS A 181 -4.89 5.67 30.07
C LYS A 181 -5.06 4.16 30.28
N GLU A 182 -4.04 3.53 30.88
CA GLU A 182 -4.11 2.14 31.36
C GLU A 182 -5.19 1.99 32.43
#